data_2da32213e02b6318be230bebeeb22d79
#
_entry.id   2da32213e02b6318be230bebeeb22d79
#
_cell.length_a   1.000
_cell.length_b   1.000
_cell.length_c   1.000
_cell.angle_alpha   90.00
_cell.angle_beta   90.00
_cell.angle_gamma   90.00
#
_symmetry.space_group_name_H-M   'P 1'
#
loop_
_entity.id
_entity.type
_entity.pdbx_description
1 polymer ?
#
loop_
_entity_poly.entity_id
_entity_poly.type
_entity_poly.pdbx_seq_one_letter_code
_entity_poly.pdbx_strand_id
1 'polypeptide(L)'
;MTTPLDKIRNFSIVAHIDHGKSTLSDRLIQETGALTAREMSEQVLDNMDIERERGITIKAQTVRLHYKADDGETYVLNLMDTPGHVDFAYEVSRSLAACEGSILVVDAAQGVEAQTLANVYQAIDNDHEIVPVLNKIDLPAAEPERVRQQIEDVIGIDASDAVECSAKTGVGIHEVLEAVVKRLPAPKGDRDAPLKALLVDAWYDQYLGVVVLVRVFDGTLKVGQKIKMMQTGATYGVDKLGVFRPKQTDIAELGPGEVGFITASIKEVAHAAVGDTITDEKKPTDAPLTGFREVQPVVFCGLFPVDAADFEDLRAAIGRLRLNDASFSYEMETSAALGFGFRCGFLGLLHLEIIQERLSREFDLDLIATAPSVVYRVKLTNGDEIQLHNPADLPDPVKIESIAEPWIKATILTPDDYLGAVIKLCQDRRGSQRELSYVGSRALVVYDLPLNEVVFDFYDRLKSISKGYASFDYQIEEYRVGDLVKMSILVNAEPVDALSMLVHRDRAEARGRGMVEKMKDLINPHMFQIPIQAAIGGRIIARETVRALRKDVTAKCYGGDASRKRKLLDKQKAGKKRMRQFGKVEIPQEAFIAALKMDAD
;
A
#
# COMPACT_ATOMS: atom_id res chain seq x y z
N MET A 1 26.12 8.75 28.99
CA MET A 1 25.19 9.53 29.84
C MET A 1 23.87 9.54 29.13
N THR A 2 22.80 9.19 29.80
CA THR A 2 21.44 9.25 29.24
C THR A 2 21.00 10.72 29.16
N THR A 3 20.30 11.07 28.08
CA THR A 3 19.79 12.41 27.87
C THR A 3 18.66 12.71 28.89
N PRO A 4 18.63 13.90 29.54
CA PRO A 4 17.49 14.30 30.34
C PRO A 4 16.20 14.32 29.52
N LEU A 5 15.07 13.93 30.12
CA LEU A 5 13.77 13.84 29.42
C LEU A 5 13.34 15.17 28.79
N ASP A 6 13.54 16.28 29.49
CA ASP A 6 13.21 17.62 29.02
C ASP A 6 13.98 18.06 27.78
N LYS A 7 15.09 17.40 27.48
CA LYS A 7 15.94 17.62 26.28
C LYS A 7 15.68 16.63 25.14
N ILE A 8 14.64 15.81 25.23
CA ILE A 8 14.25 14.87 24.17
C ILE A 8 13.00 15.38 23.45
N ARG A 9 12.96 15.27 22.13
CA ARG A 9 11.77 15.48 21.30
C ARG A 9 11.63 14.31 20.32
N ASN A 10 10.49 13.63 20.38
CA ASN A 10 10.15 12.59 19.43
C ASN A 10 9.02 13.10 18.55
N PHE A 11 9.26 13.14 17.26
CA PHE A 11 8.29 13.67 16.33
C PHE A 11 8.32 12.97 14.99
N SER A 12 7.17 12.98 14.34
CA SER A 12 6.99 12.49 12.98
C SER A 12 6.79 13.66 12.01
N ILE A 13 7.01 13.42 10.73
CA ILE A 13 6.65 14.36 9.68
C ILE A 13 5.45 13.81 8.92
N VAL A 14 4.37 14.55 8.96
CA VAL A 14 3.10 14.26 8.30
C VAL A 14 2.94 15.19 7.10
N ALA A 15 2.75 14.64 5.91
CA ALA A 15 2.62 15.40 4.68
C ALA A 15 1.84 14.62 3.62
N HIS A 16 1.26 15.34 2.67
CA HIS A 16 0.81 14.75 1.41
C HIS A 16 2.00 14.37 0.52
N ILE A 17 1.78 13.47 -0.43
CA ILE A 17 2.75 13.13 -1.47
C ILE A 17 3.15 14.44 -2.20
N ASP A 18 4.43 14.58 -2.53
CA ASP A 18 5.01 15.74 -3.21
C ASP A 18 4.98 17.06 -2.43
N HIS A 19 4.54 17.13 -1.17
CA HIS A 19 4.65 18.34 -0.33
C HIS A 19 6.08 18.61 0.18
N GLY A 20 7.03 17.70 -0.12
CA GLY A 20 8.46 17.86 0.17
C GLY A 20 8.89 17.32 1.52
N LYS A 21 8.19 16.29 2.04
CA LYS A 21 8.51 15.60 3.29
C LYS A 21 9.96 15.10 3.33
N SER A 22 10.38 14.23 2.39
CA SER A 22 11.73 13.65 2.37
C SER A 22 12.80 14.72 2.18
N THR A 23 12.52 15.75 1.37
CA THR A 23 13.44 16.90 1.21
C THR A 23 13.59 17.69 2.51
N LEU A 24 12.51 17.87 3.29
CA LEU A 24 12.58 18.51 4.60
C LEU A 24 13.38 17.65 5.58
N SER A 25 13.13 16.35 5.63
CA SER A 25 13.90 15.39 6.45
C SER A 25 15.40 15.49 6.18
N ASP A 26 15.80 15.52 4.89
CA ASP A 26 17.20 15.71 4.47
C ASP A 26 17.79 17.03 5.00
N ARG A 27 17.03 18.12 4.95
CA ARG A 27 17.47 19.43 5.45
C ARG A 27 17.65 19.46 6.96
N LEU A 28 16.74 18.83 7.71
CA LEU A 28 16.87 18.70 9.16
C LEU A 28 18.12 17.90 9.56
N ILE A 29 18.41 16.81 8.83
CA ILE A 29 19.62 16.01 9.01
C ILE A 29 20.89 16.85 8.68
N GLN A 30 20.85 17.62 7.62
CA GLN A 30 21.95 18.48 7.21
C GLN A 30 22.22 19.61 8.21
N GLU A 31 21.18 20.32 8.63
CA GLU A 31 21.28 21.48 9.54
C GLU A 31 21.80 21.06 10.91
N THR A 32 21.40 19.89 11.39
CA THR A 32 21.92 19.34 12.64
C THR A 32 23.34 18.77 12.55
N GLY A 33 23.94 18.74 11.35
CA GLY A 33 25.28 18.22 11.12
C GLY A 33 25.43 16.72 11.34
N ALA A 34 24.31 15.95 11.31
CA ALA A 34 24.33 14.51 11.49
C ALA A 34 25.05 13.79 10.33
N LEU A 35 25.03 14.38 9.12
CA LEU A 35 25.82 13.99 7.96
C LEU A 35 26.63 15.17 7.42
N THR A 36 27.82 14.88 6.92
CA THR A 36 28.63 15.88 6.23
C THR A 36 28.08 16.13 4.83
N ALA A 37 28.36 17.30 4.24
CA ALA A 37 27.92 17.64 2.88
C ALA A 37 28.38 16.62 1.81
N ARG A 38 29.44 15.84 2.07
CA ARG A 38 29.93 14.79 1.17
C ARG A 38 29.20 13.46 1.33
N GLU A 39 28.58 13.23 2.49
CA GLU A 39 27.83 12.00 2.80
C GLU A 39 26.33 12.17 2.50
N MET A 40 25.88 13.41 2.27
CA MET A 40 24.50 13.68 1.88
C MET A 40 24.24 13.18 0.47
N SER A 41 23.20 12.39 0.31
CA SER A 41 22.54 12.05 -0.95
C SER A 41 21.12 12.62 -0.93
N GLU A 42 20.46 12.68 -2.05
CA GLU A 42 19.03 12.98 -2.09
C GLU A 42 18.25 11.84 -1.43
N GLN A 43 17.25 12.17 -0.61
CA GLN A 43 16.37 11.23 0.08
C GLN A 43 17.15 10.21 0.93
N VAL A 44 17.97 10.71 1.87
CA VAL A 44 18.86 9.90 2.72
C VAL A 44 18.10 8.83 3.51
N LEU A 45 16.87 9.09 3.90
CA LEU A 45 16.04 8.18 4.66
C LEU A 45 15.29 7.17 3.77
N ASP A 46 15.09 7.46 2.48
CA ASP A 46 14.46 6.55 1.54
C ASP A 46 15.49 5.50 1.07
N ASN A 47 15.52 4.36 1.76
CA ASN A 47 16.57 3.34 1.56
C ASN A 47 16.33 2.43 0.35
N MET A 48 15.09 2.33 -0.13
CA MET A 48 14.74 1.49 -1.27
C MET A 48 14.85 2.29 -2.59
N ASP A 49 15.35 1.65 -3.64
CA ASP A 49 15.40 2.26 -4.97
C ASP A 49 13.99 2.65 -5.46
N ILE A 50 12.99 1.83 -5.16
CA ILE A 50 11.58 2.08 -5.48
C ILE A 50 11.05 3.35 -4.80
N GLU A 51 11.44 3.62 -3.54
CA GLU A 51 11.06 4.84 -2.82
C GLU A 51 11.58 6.07 -3.57
N ARG A 52 12.85 6.05 -3.96
CA ARG A 52 13.52 7.15 -4.69
C ARG A 52 12.96 7.36 -6.09
N GLU A 53 12.70 6.27 -6.83
CA GLU A 53 12.15 6.34 -8.18
C GLU A 53 10.71 6.87 -8.20
N ARG A 54 9.89 6.45 -7.22
CA ARG A 54 8.49 6.85 -7.13
C ARG A 54 8.27 8.14 -6.35
N GLY A 55 9.30 8.65 -5.65
CA GLY A 55 9.21 9.84 -4.80
C GLY A 55 8.30 9.67 -3.60
N ILE A 56 8.14 8.44 -3.08
CA ILE A 56 7.27 8.11 -1.93
C ILE A 56 8.05 7.35 -0.89
N THR A 57 7.80 7.63 0.37
CA THR A 57 8.27 6.80 1.48
C THR A 57 7.32 5.62 1.66
N ILE A 58 7.87 4.42 1.66
CA ILE A 58 7.12 3.16 1.83
C ILE A 58 7.24 2.68 3.27
N LYS A 59 8.46 2.65 3.80
CA LYS A 59 8.75 2.20 5.16
C LYS A 59 9.20 3.37 6.02
N ALA A 60 8.61 3.47 7.22
CA ALA A 60 9.01 4.47 8.20
C ALA A 60 10.47 4.30 8.61
N GLN A 61 11.23 5.40 8.64
CA GLN A 61 12.62 5.44 9.04
C GLN A 61 12.79 6.33 10.26
N THR A 62 13.73 5.97 11.12
CA THR A 62 14.02 6.72 12.34
C THR A 62 15.44 7.23 12.33
N VAL A 63 15.63 8.49 12.71
CA VAL A 63 16.95 9.07 12.87
C VAL A 63 17.03 9.90 14.15
N ARG A 64 18.12 9.73 14.89
CA ARG A 64 18.45 10.54 16.08
C ARG A 64 19.39 11.66 15.69
N LEU A 65 18.94 12.89 15.92
CA LEU A 65 19.69 14.11 15.64
C LEU A 65 20.09 14.78 16.97
N HIS A 66 21.22 15.49 16.95
CA HIS A 66 21.65 16.37 18.04
C HIS A 66 21.59 17.81 17.56
N TYR A 67 20.73 18.59 18.18
CA TYR A 67 20.52 19.97 17.79
C TYR A 67 20.89 20.91 18.95
N LYS A 68 21.74 21.89 18.67
CA LYS A 68 22.05 22.97 19.61
C LYS A 68 21.10 24.13 19.34
N ALA A 69 20.14 24.34 20.23
CA ALA A 69 19.11 25.35 20.10
C ALA A 69 19.60 26.75 20.46
N ASP A 70 18.80 27.78 20.17
CA ASP A 70 19.08 29.17 20.44
C ASP A 70 19.23 29.45 21.94
N ASP A 71 18.63 28.64 22.82
CA ASP A 71 18.80 28.71 24.28
C ASP A 71 20.19 28.26 24.76
N GLY A 72 21.05 27.80 23.85
CA GLY A 72 22.39 27.29 24.09
C GLY A 72 22.48 25.85 24.54
N GLU A 73 21.35 25.18 24.75
CA GLU A 73 21.25 23.79 25.19
C GLU A 73 21.27 22.83 23.98
N THR A 74 21.63 21.56 24.24
CA THR A 74 21.62 20.53 23.20
C THR A 74 20.46 19.58 23.41
N TYR A 75 19.63 19.46 22.40
CA TYR A 75 18.48 18.58 22.37
C TYR A 75 18.77 17.33 21.56
N VAL A 76 18.15 16.21 21.96
CA VAL A 76 18.06 14.98 21.18
C VAL A 76 16.72 14.95 20.47
N LEU A 77 16.76 15.00 19.16
CA LEU A 77 15.59 14.98 18.29
C LEU A 77 15.51 13.60 17.63
N ASN A 78 14.49 12.83 17.94
CA ASN A 78 14.21 11.57 17.27
C ASN A 78 13.15 11.84 16.21
N LEU A 79 13.58 11.94 14.97
CA LEU A 79 12.73 12.12 13.79
C LEU A 79 12.28 10.74 13.30
N MET A 80 10.97 10.57 13.10
CA MET A 80 10.37 9.45 12.40
C MET A 80 9.80 9.94 11.07
N ASP A 81 10.42 9.52 9.97
CA ASP A 81 9.91 9.80 8.63
C ASP A 81 8.83 8.78 8.28
N THR A 82 7.61 9.25 8.05
CA THR A 82 6.43 8.41 7.87
C THR A 82 5.97 8.38 6.42
N PRO A 83 5.39 7.27 5.92
CA PRO A 83 4.72 7.25 4.64
C PRO A 83 3.61 8.31 4.55
N GLY A 84 3.35 8.81 3.33
CA GLY A 84 2.26 9.77 3.10
C GLY A 84 0.99 9.13 2.54
N HIS A 85 1.04 7.90 2.02
CA HIS A 85 -0.05 7.26 1.30
C HIS A 85 -0.95 6.42 2.22
N VAL A 86 -2.26 6.41 1.93
CA VAL A 86 -3.28 5.69 2.73
C VAL A 86 -3.00 4.19 2.87
N ASP A 87 -2.47 3.54 1.84
CA ASP A 87 -2.13 2.11 1.90
C ASP A 87 -1.10 1.79 2.99
N PHE A 88 -0.35 2.80 3.46
CA PHE A 88 0.64 2.68 4.53
C PHE A 88 0.18 3.31 5.84
N ALA A 89 -1.12 3.56 6.01
CA ALA A 89 -1.68 4.14 7.24
C ALA A 89 -1.27 3.36 8.51
N TYR A 90 -1.01 2.07 8.39
CA TYR A 90 -0.50 1.24 9.47
C TYR A 90 0.93 1.61 9.89
N GLU A 91 1.84 1.85 8.93
CA GLU A 91 3.20 2.34 9.21
C GLU A 91 3.16 3.74 9.87
N VAL A 92 2.24 4.61 9.40
CA VAL A 92 1.99 5.92 10.00
C VAL A 92 1.56 5.78 11.46
N SER A 93 0.56 4.95 11.73
CA SER A 93 0.03 4.73 13.10
C SER A 93 1.10 4.24 14.08
N ARG A 94 2.00 3.34 13.65
CA ARG A 94 3.11 2.84 14.47
C ARG A 94 4.11 3.95 14.81
N SER A 95 4.46 4.76 13.82
CA SER A 95 5.41 5.85 13.98
C SER A 95 4.85 6.94 14.90
N LEU A 96 3.56 7.27 14.74
CA LEU A 96 2.87 8.21 15.61
C LEU A 96 2.86 7.73 17.06
N ALA A 97 2.57 6.46 17.33
CA ALA A 97 2.56 5.93 18.70
C ALA A 97 3.91 5.99 19.42
N ALA A 98 4.99 6.21 18.69
CA ALA A 98 6.33 6.37 19.25
C ALA A 98 6.75 7.83 19.42
N CYS A 99 5.89 8.80 19.10
CA CYS A 99 6.14 10.24 19.14
C CYS A 99 5.20 10.97 20.09
N GLU A 100 5.56 12.16 20.50
CA GLU A 100 4.74 13.11 21.26
C GLU A 100 4.20 14.24 20.40
N GLY A 101 4.68 14.37 19.15
CA GLY A 101 4.23 15.42 18.27
C GLY A 101 4.52 15.17 16.81
N SER A 102 3.98 16.03 15.97
CA SER A 102 4.12 15.93 14.51
C SER A 102 4.37 17.28 13.87
N ILE A 103 5.22 17.30 12.86
CA ILE A 103 5.33 18.41 11.93
C ILE A 103 4.33 18.16 10.80
N LEU A 104 3.40 19.07 10.60
CA LEU A 104 2.47 19.05 9.47
C LEU A 104 3.05 19.89 8.33
N VAL A 105 3.53 19.25 7.28
CA VAL A 105 4.09 19.92 6.11
C VAL A 105 3.01 20.10 5.04
N VAL A 106 2.75 21.36 4.69
CA VAL A 106 1.81 21.73 3.65
C VAL A 106 2.52 22.54 2.58
N ASP A 107 2.31 22.21 1.31
CA ASP A 107 2.82 22.98 0.17
C ASP A 107 2.11 24.34 0.11
N ALA A 108 2.87 25.43 0.17
CA ALA A 108 2.33 26.79 0.16
C ALA A 108 1.63 27.18 -1.15
N ALA A 109 1.85 26.43 -2.24
CA ALA A 109 1.16 26.65 -3.51
C ALA A 109 -0.08 25.77 -3.65
N GLN A 110 0.00 24.48 -3.27
CA GLN A 110 -1.10 23.53 -3.42
C GLN A 110 -2.13 23.63 -2.27
N GLY A 111 -1.66 23.82 -1.03
CA GLY A 111 -2.50 23.88 0.16
C GLY A 111 -2.83 22.48 0.72
N VAL A 112 -3.92 22.41 1.51
CA VAL A 112 -4.36 21.18 2.18
C VAL A 112 -4.92 20.20 1.15
N GLU A 113 -4.52 18.93 1.26
CA GLU A 113 -4.95 17.81 0.42
C GLU A 113 -5.66 16.71 1.25
N ALA A 114 -6.39 15.79 0.59
CA ALA A 114 -7.19 14.79 1.29
C ALA A 114 -6.36 13.88 2.24
N GLN A 115 -5.18 13.45 1.81
CA GLN A 115 -4.28 12.64 2.65
C GLN A 115 -3.71 13.42 3.83
N THR A 116 -3.53 14.74 3.68
CA THR A 116 -3.14 15.62 4.78
C THR A 116 -4.14 15.52 5.92
N LEU A 117 -5.43 15.58 5.60
CA LEU A 117 -6.52 15.45 6.58
C LEU A 117 -6.48 14.12 7.32
N ALA A 118 -6.41 13.02 6.58
CA ALA A 118 -6.41 11.68 7.17
C ALA A 118 -5.24 11.47 8.14
N ASN A 119 -4.03 11.87 7.73
CA ASN A 119 -2.83 11.72 8.54
C ASN A 119 -2.82 12.64 9.77
N VAL A 120 -3.35 13.88 9.64
CA VAL A 120 -3.47 14.80 10.77
C VAL A 120 -4.48 14.30 11.81
N TYR A 121 -5.63 13.77 11.37
CA TYR A 121 -6.59 13.20 12.31
C TYR A 121 -6.01 12.00 13.06
N GLN A 122 -5.19 11.15 12.40
CA GLN A 122 -4.47 10.10 13.11
C GLN A 122 -3.48 10.65 14.16
N ALA A 123 -2.81 11.76 13.87
CA ALA A 123 -1.91 12.41 14.84
C ALA A 123 -2.71 12.99 16.03
N ILE A 124 -3.86 13.62 15.78
CA ILE A 124 -4.76 14.14 16.82
C ILE A 124 -5.30 13.00 17.69
N ASP A 125 -5.71 11.88 17.09
CA ASP A 125 -6.20 10.69 17.81
C ASP A 125 -5.11 10.05 18.71
N ASN A 126 -3.83 10.32 18.43
CA ASN A 126 -2.68 9.93 19.26
C ASN A 126 -2.23 11.03 20.24
N ASP A 127 -3.05 12.07 20.47
CA ASP A 127 -2.77 13.21 21.37
C ASP A 127 -1.48 13.98 20.99
N HIS A 128 -1.12 14.05 19.70
CA HIS A 128 0.05 14.78 19.25
C HIS A 128 -0.15 16.29 19.27
N GLU A 129 0.88 17.00 19.74
CA GLU A 129 1.04 18.42 19.43
C GLU A 129 1.48 18.55 17.97
N ILE A 130 0.80 19.43 17.21
CA ILE A 130 1.04 19.59 15.78
C ILE A 130 1.67 20.95 15.50
N VAL A 131 2.80 20.94 14.81
CA VAL A 131 3.49 22.14 14.35
C VAL A 131 3.27 22.29 12.84
N PRO A 132 2.42 23.26 12.40
CA PRO A 132 2.23 23.53 10.98
C PRO A 132 3.49 24.15 10.35
N VAL A 133 3.88 23.64 9.18
CA VAL A 133 5.01 24.11 8.38
C VAL A 133 4.56 24.30 6.94
N LEU A 134 4.68 25.52 6.42
CA LEU A 134 4.38 25.88 5.04
C LEU A 134 5.65 25.77 4.21
N ASN A 135 5.73 24.72 3.39
CA ASN A 135 6.90 24.45 2.57
C ASN A 135 6.73 25.01 1.14
N LYS A 136 7.83 25.09 0.42
CA LYS A 136 7.92 25.57 -0.95
C LYS A 136 7.55 27.05 -1.13
N ILE A 137 7.84 27.88 -0.15
CA ILE A 137 7.62 29.35 -0.24
C ILE A 137 8.46 30.01 -1.35
N ASP A 138 9.45 29.31 -1.90
CA ASP A 138 10.25 29.75 -3.04
C ASP A 138 9.50 29.71 -4.38
N LEU A 139 8.33 29.07 -4.44
CA LEU A 139 7.55 28.99 -5.66
C LEU A 139 6.80 30.30 -5.93
N PRO A 140 6.74 30.78 -7.19
CA PRO A 140 6.00 32.00 -7.54
C PRO A 140 4.48 31.90 -7.25
N ALA A 141 3.95 30.70 -7.17
CA ALA A 141 2.53 30.43 -6.87
C ALA A 141 2.27 30.20 -5.36
N ALA A 142 3.27 30.40 -4.50
CA ALA A 142 3.10 30.22 -3.07
C ALA A 142 2.21 31.32 -2.48
N GLU A 143 1.19 30.93 -1.73
CA GLU A 143 0.25 31.81 -1.03
C GLU A 143 0.12 31.40 0.46
N PRO A 144 1.13 31.69 1.30
CA PRO A 144 1.17 31.22 2.68
C PRO A 144 -0.08 31.60 3.50
N GLU A 145 -0.56 32.84 3.39
CA GLU A 145 -1.74 33.31 4.12
C GLU A 145 -3.00 32.53 3.78
N ARG A 146 -3.21 32.23 2.49
CA ARG A 146 -4.31 31.39 2.05
C ARG A 146 -4.23 29.98 2.63
N VAL A 147 -3.03 29.42 2.70
CA VAL A 147 -2.82 28.06 3.19
C VAL A 147 -2.97 28.00 4.71
N ARG A 148 -2.55 29.03 5.48
CA ARG A 148 -2.85 29.15 6.90
C ARG A 148 -4.35 29.09 7.15
N GLN A 149 -5.11 29.93 6.45
CA GLN A 149 -6.57 29.94 6.56
C GLN A 149 -7.19 28.59 6.23
N GLN A 150 -6.68 27.87 5.20
CA GLN A 150 -7.14 26.51 4.88
C GLN A 150 -6.87 25.50 6.01
N ILE A 151 -5.71 25.58 6.66
CA ILE A 151 -5.39 24.71 7.79
C ILE A 151 -6.37 24.94 8.94
N GLU A 152 -6.67 26.21 9.26
CA GLU A 152 -7.61 26.57 10.30
C GLU A 152 -9.05 26.15 9.97
N ASP A 153 -9.53 26.47 8.76
CA ASP A 153 -10.91 26.20 8.34
C ASP A 153 -11.22 24.71 8.15
N VAL A 154 -10.23 23.93 7.66
CA VAL A 154 -10.46 22.55 7.23
C VAL A 154 -10.02 21.54 8.27
N ILE A 155 -8.89 21.79 8.92
CA ILE A 155 -8.32 20.89 9.92
C ILE A 155 -8.77 21.29 11.32
N GLY A 156 -8.96 22.60 11.56
CA GLY A 156 -9.37 23.15 12.85
C GLY A 156 -8.23 23.35 13.84
N ILE A 157 -6.98 23.39 13.36
CA ILE A 157 -5.80 23.70 14.20
C ILE A 157 -5.32 25.12 13.93
N ASP A 158 -4.80 25.80 14.97
CA ASP A 158 -4.23 27.14 14.85
C ASP A 158 -2.98 27.11 13.95
N ALA A 159 -2.99 27.88 12.87
CA ALA A 159 -1.90 28.01 11.92
C ALA A 159 -1.32 29.44 11.89
N SER A 160 -1.75 30.34 12.80
CA SER A 160 -1.24 31.71 12.89
C SER A 160 0.29 31.78 13.02
N ASP A 161 0.86 30.82 13.76
CA ASP A 161 2.30 30.66 14.00
C ASP A 161 2.95 29.60 13.09
N ALA A 162 2.33 29.24 11.95
CA ALA A 162 2.90 28.28 11.01
C ALA A 162 4.27 28.75 10.51
N VAL A 163 5.25 27.85 10.56
CA VAL A 163 6.62 28.15 10.13
C VAL A 163 6.71 28.11 8.60
N GLU A 164 7.21 29.17 7.99
CA GLU A 164 7.44 29.23 6.55
C GLU A 164 8.83 28.73 6.20
N CYS A 165 8.92 27.80 5.25
CA CYS A 165 10.21 27.27 4.82
C CYS A 165 10.25 26.90 3.32
N SER A 166 11.46 26.73 2.82
CA SER A 166 11.73 26.06 1.57
C SER A 166 12.78 24.98 1.80
N ALA A 167 12.35 23.75 1.84
CA ALA A 167 13.26 22.61 1.96
C ALA A 167 14.24 22.55 0.78
N LYS A 168 13.85 23.02 -0.41
CA LYS A 168 14.71 23.10 -1.59
C LYS A 168 15.85 24.07 -1.40
N THR A 169 15.59 25.29 -0.93
CA THR A 169 16.59 26.35 -0.80
C THR A 169 17.27 26.41 0.56
N GLY A 170 16.71 25.75 1.58
CA GLY A 170 17.20 25.76 2.96
C GLY A 170 16.69 26.92 3.81
N VAL A 171 15.83 27.78 3.28
CA VAL A 171 15.23 28.90 4.03
C VAL A 171 14.24 28.38 5.06
N GLY A 172 14.27 28.92 6.28
CA GLY A 172 13.31 28.59 7.34
C GLY A 172 13.58 27.27 8.07
N ILE A 173 14.64 26.52 7.73
CA ILE A 173 14.91 25.20 8.34
C ILE A 173 15.30 25.31 9.83
N HIS A 174 16.09 26.34 10.17
CA HIS A 174 16.45 26.63 11.55
C HIS A 174 15.20 26.95 12.39
N GLU A 175 14.28 27.73 11.87
CA GLU A 175 13.01 28.10 12.51
C GLU A 175 12.11 26.86 12.72
N VAL A 176 12.15 25.89 11.80
CA VAL A 176 11.44 24.60 11.99
C VAL A 176 12.03 23.83 13.17
N LEU A 177 13.37 23.73 13.28
CA LEU A 177 14.03 23.07 14.41
C LEU A 177 13.75 23.77 15.75
N GLU A 178 13.76 25.10 15.76
CA GLU A 178 13.41 25.89 16.96
C GLU A 178 11.92 25.68 17.34
N ALA A 179 11.02 25.60 16.37
CA ALA A 179 9.62 25.31 16.65
C ALA A 179 9.43 23.91 17.24
N VAL A 180 10.16 22.90 16.76
CA VAL A 180 10.18 21.54 17.32
C VAL A 180 10.61 21.58 18.79
N VAL A 181 11.71 22.27 19.11
CA VAL A 181 12.21 22.35 20.47
C VAL A 181 11.23 23.07 21.41
N LYS A 182 10.65 24.20 20.96
CA LYS A 182 9.83 25.09 21.78
C LYS A 182 8.39 24.64 21.95
N ARG A 183 7.79 24.04 20.90
CA ARG A 183 6.36 23.73 20.87
C ARG A 183 6.05 22.28 21.22
N LEU A 184 6.89 21.31 20.75
CA LEU A 184 6.63 19.91 21.02
C LEU A 184 6.92 19.55 22.48
N PRO A 185 6.06 18.76 23.12
CA PRO A 185 6.27 18.35 24.51
C PRO A 185 7.45 17.36 24.63
N ALA A 186 8.08 17.39 25.79
CA ALA A 186 9.05 16.37 26.15
C ALA A 186 8.33 15.06 26.49
N PRO A 187 8.97 13.89 26.22
CA PRO A 187 8.42 12.60 26.63
C PRO A 187 8.30 12.51 28.15
N LYS A 188 7.33 11.72 28.60
CA LYS A 188 7.13 11.37 30.01
C LYS A 188 7.73 9.99 30.27
N GLY A 189 8.10 9.72 31.53
CA GLY A 189 8.56 8.40 31.95
C GLY A 189 9.38 8.44 33.23
N ASP A 190 9.48 7.29 33.90
CA ASP A 190 10.23 7.10 35.13
C ASP A 190 11.37 6.10 34.90
N ARG A 191 12.60 6.53 35.16
CA ARG A 191 13.80 5.72 34.98
C ARG A 191 13.93 4.58 35.99
N ASP A 192 13.38 4.77 37.17
CA ASP A 192 13.49 3.81 38.28
C ASP A 192 12.35 2.77 38.29
N ALA A 193 11.33 3.01 37.46
CA ALA A 193 10.22 2.07 37.24
C ALA A 193 10.70 0.79 36.51
N PRO A 194 9.90 -0.30 36.56
CA PRO A 194 10.13 -1.48 35.72
C PRO A 194 10.19 -1.12 34.24
N LEU A 195 11.07 -1.82 33.49
CA LEU A 195 11.18 -1.60 32.05
C LEU A 195 9.84 -1.78 31.34
N LYS A 196 9.45 -0.78 30.56
CA LYS A 196 8.26 -0.76 29.75
C LYS A 196 8.61 -0.10 28.42
N ALA A 197 8.79 -0.89 27.39
CA ALA A 197 9.13 -0.42 26.06
C ALA A 197 8.16 -0.97 25.01
N LEU A 198 7.81 -0.13 24.03
CA LEU A 198 6.97 -0.49 22.89
C LEU A 198 7.84 -1.06 21.78
N LEU A 199 7.47 -2.20 21.23
CA LEU A 199 8.01 -2.73 20.00
C LEU A 199 7.32 -2.00 18.84
N VAL A 200 8.03 -1.04 18.24
CA VAL A 200 7.49 -0.17 17.18
C VAL A 200 7.52 -0.86 15.83
N ASP A 201 8.65 -1.49 15.50
CA ASP A 201 8.84 -2.21 14.24
C ASP A 201 9.85 -3.34 14.41
N ALA A 202 9.83 -4.33 13.51
CA ALA A 202 10.80 -5.41 13.47
C ALA A 202 11.10 -5.80 12.02
N TRP A 203 12.38 -6.08 11.71
CA TRP A 203 12.78 -6.54 10.40
C TRP A 203 13.95 -7.52 10.50
N TYR A 204 14.18 -8.24 9.42
CA TYR A 204 15.31 -9.16 9.31
C TYR A 204 16.46 -8.49 8.57
N ASP A 205 17.62 -8.46 9.21
CA ASP A 205 18.88 -8.03 8.62
C ASP A 205 19.78 -9.27 8.40
N GLN A 206 20.45 -9.33 7.25
CA GLN A 206 21.27 -10.51 6.89
C GLN A 206 22.47 -10.73 7.82
N TYR A 207 22.95 -9.67 8.48
CA TYR A 207 24.13 -9.71 9.37
C TYR A 207 23.75 -9.73 10.84
N LEU A 208 22.68 -9.03 11.21
CA LEU A 208 22.27 -8.84 12.61
C LEU A 208 21.12 -9.79 13.04
N GLY A 209 20.50 -10.49 12.09
CA GLY A 209 19.29 -11.26 12.34
C GLY A 209 18.08 -10.38 12.52
N VAL A 210 17.18 -10.73 13.44
CA VAL A 210 16.00 -9.91 13.73
C VAL A 210 16.42 -8.66 14.52
N VAL A 211 16.17 -7.50 13.93
CA VAL A 211 16.35 -6.18 14.53
C VAL A 211 15.00 -5.65 14.96
N VAL A 212 14.89 -5.16 16.17
CA VAL A 212 13.64 -4.64 16.75
C VAL A 212 13.81 -3.17 17.09
N LEU A 213 12.98 -2.31 16.50
CA LEU A 213 12.89 -0.89 16.85
C LEU A 213 12.03 -0.75 18.10
N VAL A 214 12.56 -0.06 19.11
CA VAL A 214 11.92 0.10 20.41
C VAL A 214 11.81 1.56 20.82
N ARG A 215 10.70 1.91 21.47
CA ARG A 215 10.52 3.15 22.22
C ARG A 215 10.41 2.81 23.70
N VAL A 216 11.33 3.32 24.54
CA VAL A 216 11.28 3.14 26.01
C VAL A 216 10.33 4.17 26.61
N PHE A 217 9.32 3.71 27.35
CA PHE A 217 8.39 4.55 28.12
C PHE A 217 8.87 4.70 29.57
N ASP A 218 9.12 3.58 30.25
CA ASP A 218 9.62 3.57 31.63
C ASP A 218 10.80 2.61 31.77
N GLY A 219 11.58 2.82 32.83
CA GLY A 219 12.74 1.98 33.14
C GLY A 219 13.93 2.26 32.24
N THR A 220 14.83 1.30 32.17
CA THR A 220 16.06 1.37 31.35
C THR A 220 16.30 0.04 30.68
N LEU A 221 16.60 0.08 29.38
CA LEU A 221 16.98 -1.07 28.57
C LEU A 221 18.51 -1.09 28.39
N LYS A 222 19.16 -2.24 28.64
CA LYS A 222 20.63 -2.38 28.64
C LYS A 222 21.09 -3.58 27.84
N VAL A 223 22.32 -3.50 27.32
CA VAL A 223 23.00 -4.65 26.74
C VAL A 223 23.18 -5.75 27.79
N GLY A 224 22.93 -7.00 27.43
CA GLY A 224 23.01 -8.18 28.31
C GLY A 224 21.78 -8.37 29.23
N GLN A 225 20.81 -7.44 29.23
CA GLN A 225 19.58 -7.58 29.99
C GLN A 225 18.70 -8.69 29.40
N LYS A 226 18.07 -9.47 30.28
CA LYS A 226 17.04 -10.42 29.86
C LYS A 226 15.69 -9.74 29.78
N ILE A 227 15.11 -9.75 28.60
CA ILE A 227 13.82 -9.14 28.30
C ILE A 227 12.76 -10.20 28.05
N LYS A 228 11.51 -9.85 28.29
CA LYS A 228 10.33 -10.65 28.02
C LYS A 228 9.38 -9.87 27.12
N MET A 229 8.92 -10.51 26.06
CA MET A 229 7.81 -10.05 25.23
C MET A 229 6.51 -10.40 25.94
N MET A 230 5.65 -9.41 26.25
CA MET A 230 4.49 -9.65 27.10
C MET A 230 3.38 -10.43 26.39
N GLN A 231 3.16 -10.17 25.09
CA GLN A 231 2.12 -10.82 24.30
C GLN A 231 2.48 -12.27 23.97
N THR A 232 3.70 -12.49 23.49
CA THR A 232 4.16 -13.82 23.06
C THR A 232 4.70 -14.65 24.22
N GLY A 233 5.08 -14.00 25.34
CA GLY A 233 5.73 -14.63 26.48
C GLY A 233 7.18 -15.06 26.25
N ALA A 234 7.74 -14.80 25.07
CA ALA A 234 9.11 -15.17 24.70
C ALA A 234 10.13 -14.34 25.48
N THR A 235 11.25 -14.98 25.87
CA THR A 235 12.33 -14.31 26.61
C THR A 235 13.64 -14.39 25.84
N TYR A 236 14.36 -13.28 25.81
CA TYR A 236 15.62 -13.13 25.09
C TYR A 236 16.64 -12.31 25.88
N GLY A 237 17.93 -12.53 25.60
CA GLY A 237 19.00 -11.63 26.05
C GLY A 237 19.26 -10.54 25.00
N VAL A 238 19.41 -9.30 25.42
CA VAL A 238 19.79 -8.19 24.52
C VAL A 238 21.26 -8.33 24.15
N ASP A 239 21.55 -8.65 22.89
CA ASP A 239 22.92 -8.82 22.39
C ASP A 239 23.55 -7.46 22.06
N LYS A 240 22.79 -6.61 21.31
CA LYS A 240 23.21 -5.26 20.94
C LYS A 240 22.08 -4.29 21.16
N LEU A 241 22.45 -3.06 21.44
CA LEU A 241 21.58 -1.92 21.60
C LEU A 241 22.18 -0.76 20.83
N GLY A 242 21.36 -0.03 20.07
CA GLY A 242 21.86 1.06 19.26
C GLY A 242 20.81 2.06 18.85
N VAL A 243 21.26 3.10 18.14
CA VAL A 243 20.46 4.17 17.56
C VAL A 243 20.89 4.43 16.12
N PHE A 244 20.02 5.03 15.33
CA PHE A 244 20.31 5.45 13.96
C PHE A 244 20.72 6.94 13.95
N ARG A 245 21.99 7.22 13.55
CA ARG A 245 22.59 8.58 13.45
C ARG A 245 23.22 8.82 12.09
N PRO A 246 22.55 8.98 11.04
CA PRO A 246 21.71 8.08 10.24
C PRO A 246 22.25 6.66 10.13
N LYS A 247 23.56 6.45 10.39
CA LYS A 247 24.16 5.12 10.47
C LYS A 247 23.92 4.50 11.84
N GLN A 248 23.84 3.19 11.89
CA GLN A 248 23.73 2.45 13.14
C GLN A 248 24.91 2.78 14.07
N THR A 249 24.61 3.14 15.30
CA THR A 249 25.59 3.46 16.33
C THR A 249 25.25 2.70 17.60
N ASP A 250 26.17 1.86 18.07
CA ASP A 250 25.98 1.08 19.29
C ASP A 250 26.01 1.98 20.52
N ILE A 251 25.13 1.69 21.47
CA ILE A 251 25.04 2.38 22.77
C ILE A 251 24.89 1.36 23.89
N ALA A 252 25.17 1.76 25.12
CA ALA A 252 25.12 0.86 26.27
C ALA A 252 23.73 0.70 26.88
N GLU A 253 22.93 1.77 26.86
CA GLU A 253 21.60 1.81 27.47
C GLU A 253 20.67 2.80 26.75
N LEU A 254 19.36 2.51 26.81
CA LEU A 254 18.26 3.41 26.45
C LEU A 254 17.41 3.69 27.69
N GLY A 255 17.17 4.96 27.98
CA GLY A 255 16.29 5.43 29.06
C GLY A 255 14.89 5.77 28.58
N PRO A 256 14.02 6.22 29.51
CA PRO A 256 12.68 6.68 29.15
C PRO A 256 12.74 7.79 28.09
N GLY A 257 11.78 7.80 27.18
CA GLY A 257 11.71 8.76 26.11
C GLY A 257 12.62 8.47 24.92
N GLU A 258 13.58 7.58 25.01
CA GLU A 258 14.52 7.29 23.94
C GLU A 258 14.00 6.24 22.96
N VAL A 259 14.34 6.44 21.68
CA VAL A 259 14.07 5.50 20.58
C VAL A 259 15.39 4.89 20.12
N GLY A 260 15.39 3.58 19.90
CA GLY A 260 16.57 2.87 19.44
C GLY A 260 16.21 1.47 18.94
N PHE A 261 17.23 0.68 18.59
CA PHE A 261 17.04 -0.70 18.17
C PHE A 261 17.77 -1.69 19.08
N ILE A 262 17.24 -2.90 19.14
CA ILE A 262 17.90 -4.04 19.78
C ILE A 262 18.07 -5.20 18.81
N THR A 263 19.10 -6.02 19.06
CA THR A 263 19.18 -7.39 18.58
C THR A 263 19.25 -8.32 19.77
N ALA A 264 18.57 -9.45 19.70
CA ALA A 264 18.41 -10.35 20.84
C ALA A 264 18.40 -11.82 20.41
N SER A 265 19.12 -12.18 19.33
CA SER A 265 19.15 -13.54 18.77
C SER A 265 17.77 -14.19 18.59
N ILE A 266 16.77 -13.37 18.23
CA ILE A 266 15.40 -13.80 18.00
C ILE A 266 15.39 -14.71 16.76
N LYS A 267 14.97 -15.96 16.93
CA LYS A 267 14.98 -16.97 15.86
C LYS A 267 13.75 -16.92 14.97
N GLU A 268 12.62 -16.50 15.54
CA GLU A 268 11.34 -16.44 14.87
C GLU A 268 10.79 -15.01 14.94
N VAL A 269 10.57 -14.38 13.80
CA VAL A 269 9.99 -13.02 13.73
C VAL A 269 8.63 -12.97 14.41
N ALA A 270 7.87 -14.05 14.39
CA ALA A 270 6.59 -14.16 15.10
C ALA A 270 6.70 -13.88 16.62
N HIS A 271 7.87 -14.04 17.22
CA HIS A 271 8.11 -13.69 18.62
C HIS A 271 8.36 -12.19 18.85
N ALA A 272 8.61 -11.43 17.80
CA ALA A 272 8.75 -9.97 17.83
C ALA A 272 7.49 -9.32 17.20
N ALA A 273 6.33 -9.60 17.78
CA ALA A 273 5.08 -9.04 17.30
C ALA A 273 5.08 -7.52 17.47
N VAL A 274 4.84 -6.80 16.35
CA VAL A 274 4.79 -5.34 16.37
C VAL A 274 3.62 -4.87 17.23
N GLY A 275 3.88 -3.90 18.11
CA GLY A 275 2.92 -3.45 19.14
C GLY A 275 3.03 -4.19 20.47
N ASP A 276 3.88 -5.22 20.58
CA ASP A 276 4.11 -5.90 21.86
C ASP A 276 4.84 -5.00 22.86
N THR A 277 4.68 -5.30 24.13
CA THR A 277 5.39 -4.63 25.21
C THR A 277 6.59 -5.45 25.64
N ILE A 278 7.76 -4.83 25.62
CA ILE A 278 9.02 -5.41 26.11
C ILE A 278 9.19 -4.97 27.57
N THR A 279 9.44 -5.95 28.45
CA THR A 279 9.70 -5.73 29.87
C THR A 279 10.91 -6.52 30.36
N ASP A 280 11.37 -6.27 31.58
CA ASP A 280 12.44 -7.04 32.21
C ASP A 280 11.90 -8.44 32.66
N GLU A 281 12.66 -9.49 32.40
CA GLU A 281 12.25 -10.85 32.79
C GLU A 281 12.06 -11.01 34.31
N LYS A 282 12.93 -10.36 35.12
CA LYS A 282 12.96 -10.50 36.58
C LYS A 282 12.01 -9.54 37.29
N LYS A 283 11.81 -8.34 36.71
CA LYS A 283 10.96 -7.29 37.25
C LYS A 283 10.01 -6.79 36.15
N PRO A 284 9.04 -7.63 35.75
CA PRO A 284 8.12 -7.24 34.70
C PRO A 284 7.22 -6.09 35.13
N THR A 285 6.80 -5.28 34.17
CA THR A 285 5.73 -4.29 34.37
C THR A 285 4.38 -4.99 34.55
N ASP A 286 3.48 -4.37 35.32
CA ASP A 286 2.18 -4.97 35.67
C ASP A 286 1.17 -4.97 34.51
N ALA A 287 1.30 -3.98 33.58
CA ALA A 287 0.36 -3.85 32.47
C ALA A 287 1.10 -3.58 31.14
N PRO A 288 0.68 -4.24 30.05
CA PRO A 288 1.21 -3.94 28.74
C PRO A 288 0.78 -2.54 28.29
N LEU A 289 1.51 -1.99 27.30
CA LEU A 289 1.09 -0.82 26.53
C LEU A 289 -0.10 -1.21 25.65
N THR A 290 -0.90 -0.21 25.28
CA THR A 290 -1.91 -0.41 24.25
C THR A 290 -1.17 -0.72 22.94
N GLY A 291 -1.26 -1.95 22.50
CA GLY A 291 -0.63 -2.39 21.24
C GLY A 291 -1.31 -1.79 20.01
N PHE A 292 -0.87 -2.22 18.85
CA PHE A 292 -1.50 -1.83 17.58
C PHE A 292 -2.67 -2.77 17.23
N ARG A 293 -3.65 -2.24 16.53
CA ARG A 293 -4.72 -3.07 15.96
C ARG A 293 -4.14 -3.94 14.85
N GLU A 294 -4.55 -5.21 14.79
CA GLU A 294 -4.19 -6.06 13.66
C GLU A 294 -4.75 -5.46 12.37
N VAL A 295 -3.89 -5.35 11.38
CA VAL A 295 -4.28 -4.86 10.07
C VAL A 295 -4.83 -6.01 9.26
N GLN A 296 -6.03 -5.81 8.73
CA GLN A 296 -6.66 -6.79 7.84
C GLN A 296 -6.37 -6.40 6.38
N PRO A 297 -5.82 -7.31 5.58
CA PRO A 297 -5.70 -7.08 4.15
C PRO A 297 -7.07 -6.83 3.51
N VAL A 298 -7.13 -5.93 2.55
CA VAL A 298 -8.37 -5.54 1.88
C VAL A 298 -8.39 -5.86 0.39
N VAL A 299 -7.21 -6.01 -0.21
CA VAL A 299 -7.02 -6.38 -1.61
C VAL A 299 -6.31 -7.71 -1.67
N PHE A 300 -6.83 -8.64 -2.46
CA PHE A 300 -6.26 -9.97 -2.62
C PHE A 300 -5.97 -10.25 -4.09
N CYS A 301 -4.81 -10.83 -4.38
CA CYS A 301 -4.53 -11.39 -5.69
C CYS A 301 -3.69 -12.66 -5.58
N GLY A 302 -3.77 -13.51 -6.59
CA GLY A 302 -2.87 -14.65 -6.75
C GLY A 302 -1.57 -14.20 -7.43
N LEU A 303 -0.43 -14.60 -6.88
CA LEU A 303 0.89 -14.42 -7.47
C LEU A 303 1.43 -15.78 -7.91
N PHE A 304 1.71 -15.92 -9.19
CA PHE A 304 2.18 -17.16 -9.81
C PHE A 304 3.49 -16.89 -10.55
N PRO A 305 4.48 -17.79 -10.47
CA PRO A 305 5.68 -17.66 -11.28
C PRO A 305 5.34 -17.92 -12.77
N VAL A 306 6.03 -17.24 -13.68
CA VAL A 306 5.91 -17.46 -15.12
C VAL A 306 6.42 -18.86 -15.47
N ASP A 307 7.57 -19.27 -14.92
CA ASP A 307 8.09 -20.64 -15.01
C ASP A 307 7.71 -21.41 -13.75
N ALA A 308 7.08 -22.55 -13.92
CA ALA A 308 6.70 -23.42 -12.79
C ALA A 308 7.92 -23.92 -11.98
N ALA A 309 9.12 -23.90 -12.54
CA ALA A 309 10.35 -24.25 -11.85
C ALA A 309 10.69 -23.24 -10.74
N ASP A 310 10.28 -21.98 -10.87
CA ASP A 310 10.58 -20.90 -9.92
C ASP A 310 9.65 -20.88 -8.69
N PHE A 311 8.75 -21.86 -8.55
CA PHE A 311 7.79 -21.89 -7.45
C PHE A 311 8.47 -21.91 -6.06
N GLU A 312 9.52 -22.71 -5.87
CA GLU A 312 10.22 -22.77 -4.58
C GLU A 312 11.02 -21.48 -4.31
N ASP A 313 11.53 -20.84 -5.35
CA ASP A 313 12.19 -19.54 -5.24
C ASP A 313 11.19 -18.44 -4.87
N LEU A 314 10.00 -18.45 -5.47
CA LEU A 314 8.89 -17.56 -5.09
C LEU A 314 8.48 -17.79 -3.64
N ARG A 315 8.36 -19.04 -3.20
CA ARG A 315 8.04 -19.37 -1.81
C ARG A 315 9.07 -18.81 -0.83
N ALA A 316 10.34 -18.96 -1.15
CA ALA A 316 11.44 -18.45 -0.32
C ALA A 316 11.46 -16.91 -0.30
N ALA A 317 11.23 -16.26 -1.46
CA ALA A 317 11.19 -14.81 -1.60
C ALA A 317 10.02 -14.20 -0.81
N ILE A 318 8.80 -14.74 -0.96
CA ILE A 318 7.61 -14.30 -0.20
C ILE A 318 7.86 -14.45 1.31
N GLY A 319 8.45 -15.57 1.75
CA GLY A 319 8.79 -15.78 3.15
C GLY A 319 9.77 -14.72 3.69
N ARG A 320 10.81 -14.37 2.93
CA ARG A 320 11.77 -13.32 3.30
C ARG A 320 11.12 -11.93 3.30
N LEU A 321 10.29 -11.65 2.30
CA LEU A 321 9.63 -10.36 2.21
C LEU A 321 8.68 -10.14 3.39
N ARG A 322 7.93 -11.17 3.79
CA ARG A 322 7.05 -11.16 4.97
C ARG A 322 7.78 -10.85 6.28
N LEU A 323 9.06 -11.23 6.41
CA LEU A 323 9.86 -10.88 7.59
C LEU A 323 10.08 -9.36 7.72
N ASN A 324 10.10 -8.65 6.59
CA ASN A 324 10.35 -7.21 6.53
C ASN A 324 9.06 -6.39 6.37
N ASP A 325 7.96 -7.05 6.02
CA ASP A 325 6.64 -6.44 5.87
C ASP A 325 5.57 -7.38 6.47
N ALA A 326 5.25 -7.15 7.73
CA ALA A 326 4.26 -7.95 8.45
C ALA A 326 2.81 -7.65 8.02
N SER A 327 2.59 -6.61 7.20
CA SER A 327 1.26 -6.14 6.82
C SER A 327 0.64 -6.96 5.69
N PHE A 328 1.44 -7.74 4.92
CA PHE A 328 0.88 -8.59 3.90
C PHE A 328 0.76 -10.06 4.34
N SER A 329 -0.31 -10.72 3.91
CA SER A 329 -0.58 -12.13 4.19
C SER A 329 -0.44 -12.98 2.92
N TYR A 330 -0.15 -14.25 3.07
CA TYR A 330 -0.12 -15.18 1.95
C TYR A 330 -0.50 -16.60 2.36
N GLU A 331 -1.10 -17.32 1.44
CA GLU A 331 -1.43 -18.75 1.53
C GLU A 331 -1.18 -19.44 0.18
N MET A 332 -0.97 -20.74 0.20
CA MET A 332 -0.78 -21.49 -1.05
C MET A 332 -2.06 -21.47 -1.88
N GLU A 333 -1.94 -21.19 -3.16
CA GLU A 333 -3.02 -21.26 -4.15
C GLU A 333 -2.63 -22.15 -5.32
N THR A 334 -3.61 -22.86 -5.86
CA THR A 334 -3.43 -23.67 -7.07
C THR A 334 -4.43 -23.23 -8.12
N SER A 335 -3.95 -22.88 -9.31
CA SER A 335 -4.76 -22.54 -10.46
C SER A 335 -4.65 -23.64 -11.52
N ALA A 336 -5.78 -24.04 -12.10
CA ALA A 336 -5.78 -25.01 -13.19
C ALA A 336 -5.05 -24.47 -14.44
N ALA A 337 -5.03 -23.14 -14.62
CA ALA A 337 -4.38 -22.46 -15.74
C ALA A 337 -2.91 -22.11 -15.47
N LEU A 338 -2.56 -21.70 -14.23
CA LEU A 338 -1.26 -21.11 -13.87
C LEU A 338 -0.39 -22.04 -13.00
N GLY A 339 -0.92 -23.16 -12.51
CA GLY A 339 -0.20 -24.09 -11.64
C GLY A 339 -0.19 -23.65 -10.17
N PHE A 340 0.95 -23.82 -9.49
CA PHE A 340 1.12 -23.48 -8.09
C PHE A 340 1.57 -22.03 -7.93
N GLY A 341 1.01 -21.35 -6.94
CA GLY A 341 1.32 -19.97 -6.58
C GLY A 341 0.87 -19.64 -5.16
N PHE A 342 0.71 -18.36 -4.89
CA PHE A 342 0.27 -17.88 -3.59
C PHE A 342 -0.87 -16.88 -3.74
N ARG A 343 -1.90 -17.04 -2.93
CA ARG A 343 -2.91 -16.02 -2.68
C ARG A 343 -2.37 -15.05 -1.66
N CYS A 344 -2.18 -13.80 -2.06
CA CYS A 344 -1.61 -12.76 -1.23
C CYS A 344 -2.66 -11.69 -0.91
N GLY A 345 -2.66 -11.21 0.32
CA GLY A 345 -3.51 -10.12 0.79
C GLY A 345 -2.68 -8.87 1.11
N PHE A 346 -3.15 -7.71 0.65
CA PHE A 346 -2.46 -6.42 0.69
C PHE A 346 -3.34 -5.34 1.31
N LEU A 347 -2.72 -4.26 1.79
CA LEU A 347 -3.42 -3.11 2.38
C LEU A 347 -4.14 -2.26 1.34
N GLY A 348 -3.66 -2.25 0.11
CA GLY A 348 -4.22 -1.52 -1.01
C GLY A 348 -3.50 -1.85 -2.31
N LEU A 349 -3.81 -1.10 -3.37
CA LEU A 349 -3.22 -1.32 -4.70
C LEU A 349 -1.75 -0.93 -4.78
N LEU A 350 -1.40 0.21 -4.21
CA LEU A 350 0.00 0.65 -4.22
C LEU A 350 0.87 -0.33 -3.45
N HIS A 351 0.36 -0.88 -2.35
CA HIS A 351 1.05 -1.93 -1.60
C HIS A 351 1.25 -3.19 -2.46
N LEU A 352 0.21 -3.63 -3.19
CA LEU A 352 0.29 -4.75 -4.13
C LEU A 352 1.38 -4.52 -5.20
N GLU A 353 1.38 -3.36 -5.85
CA GLU A 353 2.36 -3.01 -6.89
C GLU A 353 3.79 -3.03 -6.34
N ILE A 354 4.01 -2.46 -5.16
CA ILE A 354 5.32 -2.41 -4.51
C ILE A 354 5.82 -3.82 -4.19
N ILE A 355 4.98 -4.67 -3.63
CA ILE A 355 5.36 -6.05 -3.32
C ILE A 355 5.71 -6.82 -4.60
N GLN A 356 4.95 -6.67 -5.68
CA GLN A 356 5.27 -7.28 -6.97
C GLN A 356 6.60 -6.79 -7.53
N GLU A 357 6.82 -5.48 -7.49
CA GLU A 357 8.06 -4.87 -7.99
C GLU A 357 9.27 -5.29 -7.16
N ARG A 358 9.12 -5.41 -5.84
CA ARG A 358 10.17 -5.93 -4.96
C ARG A 358 10.48 -7.39 -5.24
N LEU A 359 9.47 -8.24 -5.43
CA LEU A 359 9.67 -9.65 -5.79
C LEU A 359 10.42 -9.78 -7.12
N SER A 360 10.09 -8.94 -8.10
CA SER A 360 10.78 -8.94 -9.39
C SER A 360 12.22 -8.43 -9.28
N ARG A 361 12.46 -7.30 -8.59
CA ARG A 361 13.78 -6.65 -8.57
C ARG A 361 14.75 -7.26 -7.55
N GLU A 362 14.26 -7.57 -6.33
CA GLU A 362 15.12 -8.07 -5.26
C GLU A 362 15.42 -9.57 -5.37
N PHE A 363 14.52 -10.34 -6.04
CA PHE A 363 14.59 -11.79 -6.12
C PHE A 363 14.64 -12.33 -7.55
N ASP A 364 14.67 -11.43 -8.57
CA ASP A 364 14.74 -11.79 -10.01
C ASP A 364 13.63 -12.77 -10.45
N LEU A 365 12.39 -12.51 -9.99
CA LEU A 365 11.24 -13.36 -10.27
C LEU A 365 10.30 -12.70 -11.28
N ASP A 366 9.97 -13.43 -12.34
CA ASP A 366 8.91 -13.06 -13.28
C ASP A 366 7.58 -13.62 -12.79
N LEU A 367 6.61 -12.73 -12.53
CA LEU A 367 5.36 -13.09 -11.88
C LEU A 367 4.14 -12.74 -12.73
N ILE A 368 3.14 -13.61 -12.66
CA ILE A 368 1.77 -13.36 -13.12
C ILE A 368 0.92 -13.04 -11.90
N ALA A 369 0.30 -11.88 -11.89
CA ALA A 369 -0.72 -11.54 -10.91
C ALA A 369 -2.12 -11.79 -11.46
N THR A 370 -3.00 -12.37 -10.66
CA THR A 370 -4.43 -12.48 -11.01
C THR A 370 -5.14 -11.14 -10.80
N ALA A 371 -6.41 -11.06 -11.23
CA ALA A 371 -7.24 -9.88 -10.95
C ALA A 371 -7.26 -9.59 -9.45
N PRO A 372 -6.97 -8.34 -9.03
CA PRO A 372 -7.17 -7.97 -7.65
C PRO A 372 -8.65 -8.13 -7.28
N SER A 373 -8.91 -8.64 -6.10
CA SER A 373 -10.27 -8.83 -5.57
C SER A 373 -10.34 -8.33 -4.13
N VAL A 374 -11.55 -7.95 -3.71
CA VAL A 374 -11.83 -7.61 -2.32
C VAL A 374 -12.33 -8.84 -1.57
N VAL A 375 -12.40 -8.77 -0.25
CA VAL A 375 -13.06 -9.80 0.57
C VAL A 375 -14.56 -9.62 0.48
N TYR A 376 -15.29 -10.66 0.07
CA TYR A 376 -16.75 -10.68 0.09
C TYR A 376 -17.26 -11.47 1.28
N ARG A 377 -18.39 -11.08 1.83
CA ARG A 377 -19.13 -11.88 2.80
C ARG A 377 -20.29 -12.56 2.11
N VAL A 378 -20.31 -13.88 2.12
CA VAL A 378 -21.34 -14.68 1.48
C VAL A 378 -22.16 -15.36 2.55
N LYS A 379 -23.45 -15.02 2.62
CA LYS A 379 -24.40 -15.68 3.49
C LYS A 379 -25.03 -16.83 2.75
N LEU A 380 -24.96 -18.02 3.32
CA LEU A 380 -25.50 -19.24 2.75
C LEU A 380 -26.94 -19.48 3.25
N THR A 381 -27.72 -20.24 2.45
CA THR A 381 -29.11 -20.59 2.76
C THR A 381 -29.27 -21.44 4.03
N ASN A 382 -28.20 -22.06 4.52
CA ASN A 382 -28.16 -22.77 5.80
C ASN A 382 -27.91 -21.87 7.01
N GLY A 383 -27.70 -20.56 6.79
CA GLY A 383 -27.43 -19.55 7.80
C GLY A 383 -25.95 -19.30 8.09
N ASP A 384 -25.04 -20.07 7.53
CA ASP A 384 -23.60 -19.85 7.67
C ASP A 384 -23.15 -18.62 6.90
N GLU A 385 -22.17 -17.88 7.44
CA GLU A 385 -21.50 -16.78 6.75
C GLU A 385 -20.04 -17.16 6.48
N ILE A 386 -19.61 -17.03 5.22
CA ILE A 386 -18.24 -17.30 4.80
C ILE A 386 -17.60 -16.04 4.24
N GLN A 387 -16.30 -15.86 4.50
CA GLN A 387 -15.48 -14.86 3.83
C GLN A 387 -14.91 -15.45 2.57
N LEU A 388 -15.16 -14.78 1.43
CA LEU A 388 -14.69 -15.20 0.12
C LEU A 388 -13.57 -14.27 -0.33
N HIS A 389 -12.37 -14.79 -0.43
CA HIS A 389 -11.17 -14.09 -0.90
C HIS A 389 -10.94 -14.29 -2.40
N ASN A 390 -11.28 -15.46 -2.92
CA ASN A 390 -11.11 -15.82 -4.32
C ASN A 390 -12.48 -16.00 -5.02
N PRO A 391 -12.81 -15.19 -6.03
CA PRO A 391 -14.06 -15.37 -6.80
C PRO A 391 -14.22 -16.77 -7.43
N ALA A 392 -13.12 -17.49 -7.71
CA ALA A 392 -13.19 -18.84 -8.24
C ALA A 392 -13.90 -19.82 -7.30
N ASP A 393 -13.75 -19.61 -5.97
CA ASP A 393 -14.26 -20.49 -4.91
C ASP A 393 -15.70 -20.18 -4.51
N LEU A 394 -16.39 -19.28 -5.24
CA LEU A 394 -17.78 -18.96 -4.95
C LEU A 394 -18.64 -20.23 -4.95
N PRO A 395 -19.41 -20.52 -3.87
CA PRO A 395 -20.33 -21.65 -3.80
C PRO A 395 -21.39 -21.61 -4.91
N ASP A 396 -22.06 -22.75 -5.10
CA ASP A 396 -23.18 -22.84 -6.04
C ASP A 396 -24.22 -21.75 -5.72
N PRO A 397 -24.66 -20.96 -6.72
CA PRO A 397 -25.64 -19.88 -6.54
C PRO A 397 -26.92 -20.31 -5.81
N VAL A 398 -27.33 -21.56 -5.93
CA VAL A 398 -28.52 -22.11 -5.23
C VAL A 398 -28.34 -22.13 -3.69
N LYS A 399 -27.09 -22.21 -3.24
CA LYS A 399 -26.75 -22.23 -1.79
C LYS A 399 -26.51 -20.85 -1.22
N ILE A 400 -26.53 -19.79 -2.03
CA ILE A 400 -26.23 -18.42 -1.61
C ILE A 400 -27.54 -17.69 -1.33
N GLU A 401 -27.67 -17.11 -0.12
CA GLU A 401 -28.75 -16.21 0.25
C GLU A 401 -28.44 -14.77 -0.18
N SER A 402 -27.20 -14.30 0.12
CA SER A 402 -26.76 -12.95 -0.25
C SER A 402 -25.25 -12.85 -0.33
N ILE A 403 -24.76 -11.87 -1.10
CA ILE A 403 -23.33 -11.52 -1.18
C ILE A 403 -23.19 -10.06 -0.79
N ALA A 404 -22.33 -9.77 0.17
CA ALA A 404 -21.99 -8.42 0.60
C ALA A 404 -20.56 -8.07 0.19
N GLU A 405 -20.39 -6.85 -0.30
CA GLU A 405 -19.09 -6.26 -0.67
C GLU A 405 -18.72 -5.10 0.25
N PRO A 406 -17.41 -4.85 0.48
CA PRO A 406 -16.96 -3.72 1.29
C PRO A 406 -17.22 -2.40 0.58
N TRP A 407 -17.75 -1.43 1.32
CA TRP A 407 -17.95 -0.06 0.88
C TRP A 407 -16.98 0.87 1.60
N ILE A 408 -16.55 1.89 0.90
CA ILE A 408 -15.63 2.92 1.38
C ILE A 408 -16.32 4.26 1.42
N LYS A 409 -15.91 5.08 2.38
CA LYS A 409 -16.09 6.52 2.36
C LYS A 409 -14.89 7.11 1.62
N ALA A 410 -15.12 7.58 0.41
CA ALA A 410 -14.13 8.20 -0.45
C ALA A 410 -14.17 9.73 -0.27
N THR A 411 -13.02 10.33 0.01
CA THR A 411 -12.85 11.78 0.13
C THR A 411 -12.01 12.28 -1.03
N ILE A 412 -12.55 13.13 -1.87
CA ILE A 412 -11.90 13.65 -3.07
C ILE A 412 -11.85 15.16 -2.98
N LEU A 413 -10.66 15.74 -3.11
CA LEU A 413 -10.47 17.18 -3.20
C LEU A 413 -10.01 17.51 -4.63
N THR A 414 -10.75 18.39 -5.32
CA THR A 414 -10.49 18.71 -6.73
C THR A 414 -10.77 20.19 -7.03
N PRO A 415 -10.05 20.82 -7.98
CA PRO A 415 -10.46 22.11 -8.50
C PRO A 415 -11.86 22.05 -9.11
N ASP A 416 -12.62 23.15 -9.02
CA ASP A 416 -14.00 23.23 -9.47
C ASP A 416 -14.16 22.90 -10.97
N ASP A 417 -13.18 23.25 -11.79
CA ASP A 417 -13.16 22.93 -13.23
C ASP A 417 -13.30 21.44 -13.55
N TYR A 418 -12.87 20.57 -12.65
CA TYR A 418 -12.91 19.10 -12.83
C TYR A 418 -14.05 18.43 -12.04
N LEU A 419 -14.79 19.18 -11.21
CA LEU A 419 -15.83 18.64 -10.33
C LEU A 419 -16.85 17.80 -11.08
N GLY A 420 -17.36 18.29 -12.21
CA GLY A 420 -18.36 17.56 -13.00
C GLY A 420 -17.85 16.22 -13.53
N ALA A 421 -16.56 16.15 -13.94
CA ALA A 421 -15.94 14.91 -14.40
C ALA A 421 -15.71 13.92 -13.24
N VAL A 422 -15.33 14.40 -12.07
CA VAL A 422 -15.15 13.61 -10.85
C VAL A 422 -16.47 13.02 -10.37
N ILE A 423 -17.54 13.83 -10.31
CA ILE A 423 -18.89 13.38 -9.96
C ILE A 423 -19.34 12.27 -10.91
N LYS A 424 -19.16 12.46 -12.22
CA LYS A 424 -19.51 11.45 -13.21
C LYS A 424 -18.71 10.16 -13.01
N LEU A 425 -17.41 10.24 -12.75
CA LEU A 425 -16.60 9.06 -12.48
C LEU A 425 -17.14 8.29 -11.27
N CYS A 426 -17.45 8.98 -10.16
CA CYS A 426 -18.00 8.34 -8.96
C CYS A 426 -19.36 7.67 -9.23
N GLN A 427 -20.26 8.33 -9.97
CA GLN A 427 -21.56 7.78 -10.37
C GLN A 427 -21.38 6.56 -11.29
N ASP A 428 -20.43 6.64 -12.24
CA ASP A 428 -20.08 5.52 -13.10
C ASP A 428 -19.53 4.32 -12.31
N ARG A 429 -19.06 4.50 -11.10
CA ARG A 429 -18.57 3.44 -10.17
C ARG A 429 -19.60 3.07 -9.09
N ARG A 430 -20.90 3.23 -9.35
CA ARG A 430 -22.00 2.94 -8.42
C ARG A 430 -21.96 3.78 -7.13
N GLY A 431 -21.25 4.91 -7.16
CA GLY A 431 -21.11 5.77 -6.00
C GLY A 431 -22.38 6.55 -5.66
N SER A 432 -22.59 6.80 -4.38
CA SER A 432 -23.60 7.72 -3.87
C SER A 432 -22.92 8.89 -3.14
N GLN A 433 -23.30 10.11 -3.54
CA GLN A 433 -22.74 11.31 -2.94
C GLN A 433 -23.29 11.50 -1.52
N ARG A 434 -22.40 11.70 -0.56
CA ARG A 434 -22.75 12.06 0.83
C ARG A 434 -22.73 13.58 1.03
N GLU A 435 -21.62 14.19 0.60
CA GLU A 435 -21.36 15.59 0.88
C GLU A 435 -20.64 16.26 -0.29
N LEU A 436 -20.91 17.54 -0.47
CA LEU A 436 -20.16 18.44 -1.33
C LEU A 436 -19.97 19.75 -0.58
N SER A 437 -18.75 20.08 -0.28
CA SER A 437 -18.36 21.33 0.36
C SER A 437 -17.19 21.97 -0.40
N TYR A 438 -16.87 23.21 -0.07
CA TYR A 438 -15.79 23.92 -0.72
C TYR A 438 -14.72 24.32 0.29
N VAL A 439 -13.49 24.05 -0.07
CA VAL A 439 -12.30 24.42 0.69
C VAL A 439 -11.53 25.45 -0.13
N GLY A 440 -11.75 26.73 0.14
CA GLY A 440 -11.26 27.80 -0.73
C GLY A 440 -11.81 27.69 -2.15
N SER A 441 -10.94 27.54 -3.14
CA SER A 441 -11.29 27.37 -4.57
C SER A 441 -11.42 25.90 -5.00
N ARG A 442 -11.36 24.95 -4.07
CA ARG A 442 -11.45 23.51 -4.36
C ARG A 442 -12.73 22.92 -3.80
N ALA A 443 -13.32 22.00 -4.54
CA ALA A 443 -14.45 21.21 -4.10
C ALA A 443 -13.97 19.98 -3.32
N LEU A 444 -14.49 19.81 -2.11
CA LEU A 444 -14.37 18.60 -1.30
C LEU A 444 -15.62 17.75 -1.50
N VAL A 445 -15.43 16.58 -2.09
CA VAL A 445 -16.51 15.66 -2.45
C VAL A 445 -16.38 14.39 -1.66
N VAL A 446 -17.43 14.01 -0.92
CA VAL A 446 -17.46 12.75 -0.17
C VAL A 446 -18.47 11.81 -0.81
N TYR A 447 -18.01 10.62 -1.17
CA TYR A 447 -18.80 9.58 -1.81
C TYR A 447 -18.73 8.26 -1.05
N ASP A 448 -19.84 7.52 -1.03
CA ASP A 448 -19.79 6.07 -0.77
C ASP A 448 -19.52 5.37 -2.09
N LEU A 449 -18.51 4.54 -2.11
CA LEU A 449 -18.11 3.74 -3.26
C LEU A 449 -17.91 2.28 -2.86
N PRO A 450 -18.31 1.31 -3.69
CA PRO A 450 -17.88 -0.08 -3.47
C PRO A 450 -16.38 -0.20 -3.73
N LEU A 451 -15.64 -0.77 -2.79
CA LEU A 451 -14.19 -0.91 -2.91
C LEU A 451 -13.78 -1.66 -4.17
N ASN A 452 -14.55 -2.66 -4.58
CA ASN A 452 -14.29 -3.43 -5.79
C ASN A 452 -14.30 -2.60 -7.08
N GLU A 453 -15.04 -1.49 -7.13
CA GLU A 453 -15.05 -0.58 -8.28
C GLU A 453 -13.89 0.43 -8.26
N VAL A 454 -13.21 0.54 -7.12
CA VAL A 454 -12.07 1.45 -6.93
C VAL A 454 -10.74 0.75 -7.20
N VAL A 455 -10.64 -0.52 -6.82
CA VAL A 455 -9.41 -1.32 -6.83
C VAL A 455 -8.79 -1.48 -8.23
N PHE A 456 -9.52 -1.31 -9.33
CA PHE A 456 -8.98 -1.59 -10.67
C PHE A 456 -8.27 -0.39 -11.31
N ASP A 457 -8.96 0.73 -11.48
CA ASP A 457 -8.44 1.85 -12.29
C ASP A 457 -8.96 3.23 -11.86
N PHE A 458 -9.70 3.29 -10.76
CA PHE A 458 -10.35 4.53 -10.31
C PHE A 458 -9.34 5.66 -10.10
N TYR A 459 -8.22 5.36 -9.45
CA TYR A 459 -7.20 6.36 -9.14
C TYR A 459 -6.53 6.92 -10.39
N ASP A 460 -6.19 6.05 -11.34
CA ASP A 460 -5.57 6.46 -12.62
C ASP A 460 -6.53 7.31 -13.44
N ARG A 461 -7.82 6.93 -13.48
CA ARG A 461 -8.85 7.74 -14.13
C ARG A 461 -9.06 9.07 -13.44
N LEU A 462 -9.10 9.08 -12.11
CA LEU A 462 -9.25 10.31 -11.34
C LEU A 462 -8.09 11.28 -11.64
N LYS A 463 -6.87 10.79 -11.65
CA LYS A 463 -5.70 11.58 -12.05
C LYS A 463 -5.78 12.05 -13.49
N SER A 464 -6.15 11.19 -14.42
CA SER A 464 -6.27 11.54 -15.83
C SER A 464 -7.29 12.64 -16.08
N ILE A 465 -8.53 12.50 -15.56
CA ILE A 465 -9.60 13.48 -15.77
C ILE A 465 -9.35 14.82 -15.07
N SER A 466 -8.59 14.80 -13.98
CA SER A 466 -8.25 16.01 -13.21
C SER A 466 -6.86 16.57 -13.59
N LYS A 467 -6.19 16.00 -14.56
CA LYS A 467 -4.80 16.33 -14.95
C LYS A 467 -3.82 16.28 -13.76
N GLY A 468 -4.05 15.37 -12.82
CA GLY A 468 -3.25 15.21 -11.61
C GLY A 468 -3.61 16.13 -10.45
N TYR A 469 -4.60 17.01 -10.60
CA TYR A 469 -4.97 17.99 -9.56
C TYR A 469 -5.95 17.46 -8.50
N ALA A 470 -6.59 16.30 -8.71
CA ALA A 470 -7.46 15.71 -7.70
C ALA A 470 -6.64 14.83 -6.75
N SER A 471 -6.85 15.01 -5.45
CA SER A 471 -6.40 14.08 -4.43
C SER A 471 -7.53 13.16 -3.97
N PHE A 472 -7.18 11.96 -3.56
CA PHE A 472 -8.10 10.92 -3.17
C PHE A 472 -7.60 10.22 -1.91
N ASP A 473 -8.51 10.05 -0.96
CA ASP A 473 -8.33 9.27 0.25
C ASP A 473 -9.59 8.45 0.52
N TYR A 474 -9.49 7.33 1.21
CA TYR A 474 -10.65 6.51 1.54
C TYR A 474 -10.53 5.79 2.87
N GLN A 475 -11.68 5.47 3.45
CA GLN A 475 -11.80 4.65 4.65
C GLN A 475 -12.82 3.55 4.42
N ILE A 476 -12.51 2.33 4.82
CA ILE A 476 -13.47 1.22 4.76
C ILE A 476 -14.47 1.42 5.89
N GLU A 477 -15.77 1.40 5.57
CA GLU A 477 -16.82 1.57 6.58
C GLU A 477 -17.59 0.27 6.84
N GLU A 478 -18.34 -0.19 5.88
CA GLU A 478 -19.28 -1.29 6.10
C GLU A 478 -19.37 -2.24 4.90
N TYR A 479 -19.97 -3.39 5.12
CA TYR A 479 -20.32 -4.32 4.07
C TYR A 479 -21.78 -4.12 3.69
N ARG A 480 -22.07 -3.96 2.38
CA ARG A 480 -23.44 -3.83 1.84
C ARG A 480 -23.74 -4.99 0.91
N VAL A 481 -24.94 -5.54 1.05
CA VAL A 481 -25.43 -6.58 0.13
C VAL A 481 -25.65 -5.95 -1.25
N GLY A 482 -25.14 -6.62 -2.29
CA GLY A 482 -25.28 -6.21 -3.69
C GLY A 482 -25.72 -7.36 -4.59
N ASP A 483 -26.29 -7.04 -5.77
CA ASP A 483 -26.58 -8.04 -6.80
C ASP A 483 -25.31 -8.41 -7.57
N LEU A 484 -24.45 -9.16 -6.89
CA LEU A 484 -23.17 -9.59 -7.39
C LEU A 484 -23.26 -10.98 -8.03
N VAL A 485 -22.59 -11.12 -9.17
CA VAL A 485 -22.57 -12.37 -9.92
C VAL A 485 -21.14 -12.76 -10.29
N LYS A 486 -20.84 -14.05 -10.28
CA LYS A 486 -19.57 -14.57 -10.78
C LYS A 486 -19.57 -14.52 -12.31
N MET A 487 -18.66 -13.74 -12.86
CA MET A 487 -18.34 -13.72 -14.27
C MET A 487 -17.09 -14.58 -14.52
N SER A 488 -17.21 -15.57 -15.39
CA SER A 488 -16.11 -16.46 -15.78
C SER A 488 -15.71 -16.19 -17.22
N ILE A 489 -14.41 -16.17 -17.49
CA ILE A 489 -13.86 -16.07 -18.84
C ILE A 489 -13.51 -17.47 -19.32
N LEU A 490 -13.99 -17.81 -20.51
CA LEU A 490 -13.70 -19.10 -21.17
C LEU A 490 -12.86 -18.84 -22.41
N VAL A 491 -11.76 -19.56 -22.52
CA VAL A 491 -10.91 -19.58 -23.72
C VAL A 491 -10.99 -20.98 -24.34
N ASN A 492 -11.40 -21.08 -25.58
CA ASN A 492 -11.66 -22.35 -26.26
C ASN A 492 -12.66 -23.27 -25.52
N ALA A 493 -13.67 -22.65 -24.83
CA ALA A 493 -14.67 -23.28 -23.97
C ALA A 493 -14.14 -23.85 -22.63
N GLU A 494 -12.88 -23.63 -22.29
CA GLU A 494 -12.33 -23.96 -20.99
C GLU A 494 -12.32 -22.71 -20.07
N PRO A 495 -12.82 -22.79 -18.84
CA PRO A 495 -12.79 -21.66 -17.92
C PRO A 495 -11.36 -21.35 -17.49
N VAL A 496 -11.04 -20.05 -17.43
CA VAL A 496 -9.78 -19.53 -16.91
C VAL A 496 -10.07 -18.96 -15.52
N ASP A 497 -9.78 -19.75 -14.49
CA ASP A 497 -10.06 -19.43 -13.09
C ASP A 497 -9.40 -18.13 -12.63
N ALA A 498 -8.16 -17.88 -13.04
CA ALA A 498 -7.40 -16.66 -12.76
C ALA A 498 -8.05 -15.36 -13.28
N LEU A 499 -8.98 -15.46 -14.24
CA LEU A 499 -9.75 -14.33 -14.77
C LEU A 499 -11.20 -14.30 -14.28
N SER A 500 -11.56 -15.16 -13.33
CA SER A 500 -12.88 -15.13 -12.71
C SER A 500 -12.99 -13.94 -11.76
N MET A 501 -14.11 -13.23 -11.81
CA MET A 501 -14.36 -12.07 -10.94
C MET A 501 -15.82 -11.98 -10.50
N LEU A 502 -16.05 -11.35 -9.36
CA LEU A 502 -17.39 -10.93 -8.92
C LEU A 502 -17.65 -9.52 -9.45
N VAL A 503 -18.75 -9.36 -10.14
CA VAL A 503 -19.18 -8.08 -10.74
C VAL A 503 -20.65 -7.82 -10.43
N HIS A 504 -21.04 -6.55 -10.35
CA HIS A 504 -22.45 -6.21 -10.27
C HIS A 504 -23.17 -6.60 -11.56
N ARG A 505 -24.36 -7.20 -11.44
CA ARG A 505 -25.12 -7.75 -12.57
C ARG A 505 -25.30 -6.76 -13.72
N ASP A 506 -25.63 -5.50 -13.42
CA ASP A 506 -25.85 -4.46 -14.43
C ASP A 506 -24.60 -4.08 -15.22
N ARG A 507 -23.41 -4.33 -14.65
CA ARG A 507 -22.11 -4.03 -15.27
C ARG A 507 -21.46 -5.22 -15.95
N ALA A 508 -21.95 -6.42 -15.68
CA ALA A 508 -21.34 -7.66 -16.10
C ALA A 508 -21.19 -7.76 -17.62
N GLU A 509 -22.20 -7.33 -18.40
CA GLU A 509 -22.14 -7.42 -19.87
C GLU A 509 -21.09 -6.45 -20.44
N ALA A 510 -21.09 -5.20 -20.02
CA ALA A 510 -20.13 -4.19 -20.48
C ALA A 510 -18.70 -4.61 -20.15
N ARG A 511 -18.46 -5.06 -18.92
CA ARG A 511 -17.16 -5.51 -18.45
C ARG A 511 -16.70 -6.79 -19.17
N GLY A 512 -17.60 -7.75 -19.35
CA GLY A 512 -17.32 -8.98 -20.08
C GLY A 512 -16.97 -8.72 -21.55
N ARG A 513 -17.64 -7.76 -22.20
CA ARG A 513 -17.36 -7.38 -23.58
C ARG A 513 -15.98 -6.76 -23.72
N GLY A 514 -15.62 -5.76 -22.91
CA GLY A 514 -14.30 -5.13 -22.92
C GLY A 514 -13.18 -6.16 -22.69
N MET A 515 -13.40 -7.10 -21.76
CA MET A 515 -12.42 -8.15 -21.46
C MET A 515 -12.18 -9.11 -22.63
N VAL A 516 -13.24 -9.61 -23.27
CA VAL A 516 -13.07 -10.54 -24.41
C VAL A 516 -12.51 -9.84 -25.65
N GLU A 517 -12.79 -8.54 -25.85
CA GLU A 517 -12.21 -7.74 -26.93
C GLU A 517 -10.69 -7.58 -26.74
N LYS A 518 -10.24 -7.16 -25.57
CA LYS A 518 -8.79 -7.04 -25.26
C LYS A 518 -8.06 -8.36 -25.36
N MET A 519 -8.61 -9.44 -24.80
CA MET A 519 -8.00 -10.76 -24.90
C MET A 519 -7.87 -11.26 -26.33
N LYS A 520 -8.82 -10.93 -27.21
CA LYS A 520 -8.75 -11.30 -28.64
C LYS A 520 -7.54 -10.68 -29.33
N ASP A 521 -7.19 -9.45 -28.97
CA ASP A 521 -6.08 -8.73 -29.61
C ASP A 521 -4.71 -9.24 -29.12
N LEU A 522 -4.67 -9.83 -27.94
CA LEU A 522 -3.45 -10.28 -27.27
C LEU A 522 -3.17 -11.78 -27.45
N ILE A 523 -4.21 -12.60 -27.61
CA ILE A 523 -4.02 -14.04 -27.86
C ILE A 523 -3.58 -14.28 -29.31
N ASN A 524 -2.41 -14.89 -29.46
CA ASN A 524 -1.84 -15.19 -30.75
C ASN A 524 -2.74 -16.11 -31.58
N PRO A 525 -2.91 -15.85 -32.91
CA PRO A 525 -3.68 -16.72 -33.76
C PRO A 525 -3.07 -18.12 -33.87
N HIS A 526 -3.89 -19.15 -33.68
CA HIS A 526 -3.53 -20.57 -33.85
C HIS A 526 -4.04 -21.14 -35.19
N MET A 527 -3.72 -22.39 -35.47
CA MET A 527 -4.20 -23.09 -36.65
C MET A 527 -5.72 -23.34 -36.64
N PHE A 528 -6.40 -23.09 -35.54
CA PHE A 528 -7.85 -23.17 -35.36
C PHE A 528 -8.41 -21.89 -34.75
N GLN A 529 -9.72 -21.68 -34.82
CA GLN A 529 -10.39 -20.54 -34.21
C GLN A 529 -10.48 -20.72 -32.70
N ILE A 530 -10.13 -19.67 -31.95
CA ILE A 530 -10.22 -19.64 -30.49
C ILE A 530 -11.39 -18.73 -30.11
N PRO A 531 -12.53 -19.29 -29.66
CA PRO A 531 -13.58 -18.47 -29.05
C PRO A 531 -13.16 -18.05 -27.66
N ILE A 532 -13.31 -16.75 -27.36
CA ILE A 532 -13.15 -16.15 -26.05
C ILE A 532 -14.53 -15.71 -25.62
N GLN A 533 -14.97 -16.08 -24.42
CA GLN A 533 -16.34 -15.89 -23.98
C GLN A 533 -16.37 -15.43 -22.52
N ALA A 534 -17.22 -14.46 -22.22
CA ALA A 534 -17.59 -14.13 -20.85
C ALA A 534 -18.94 -14.77 -20.53
N ALA A 535 -19.05 -15.43 -19.38
CA ALA A 535 -20.25 -16.15 -18.98
C ALA A 535 -20.62 -15.91 -17.52
N ILE A 536 -21.93 -15.92 -17.22
CA ILE A 536 -22.51 -15.91 -15.88
C ILE A 536 -23.38 -17.15 -15.74
N GLY A 537 -23.07 -18.02 -14.77
CA GLY A 537 -23.85 -19.23 -14.49
C GLY A 537 -24.07 -20.10 -15.74
N GLY A 538 -23.07 -20.19 -16.64
CA GLY A 538 -23.14 -20.95 -17.89
C GLY A 538 -23.79 -20.20 -19.07
N ARG A 539 -24.44 -19.02 -18.84
CA ARG A 539 -24.96 -18.16 -19.92
C ARG A 539 -23.86 -17.25 -20.46
N ILE A 540 -23.58 -17.34 -21.75
CA ILE A 540 -22.62 -16.45 -22.42
C ILE A 540 -23.25 -15.07 -22.56
N ILE A 541 -22.54 -14.03 -22.04
CA ILE A 541 -22.93 -12.63 -22.07
C ILE A 541 -22.16 -11.82 -23.12
N ALA A 542 -20.91 -12.24 -23.41
CA ALA A 542 -20.10 -11.62 -24.45
C ALA A 542 -19.23 -12.69 -25.13
N ARG A 543 -18.90 -12.48 -26.40
CA ARG A 543 -18.08 -13.41 -27.16
C ARG A 543 -17.29 -12.68 -28.23
N GLU A 544 -15.99 -13.03 -28.30
CA GLU A 544 -15.10 -12.71 -29.41
C GLU A 544 -14.41 -13.97 -29.93
N THR A 545 -13.76 -13.87 -31.09
CA THR A 545 -13.09 -15.01 -31.69
C THR A 545 -11.77 -14.60 -32.34
N VAL A 546 -10.66 -15.19 -31.88
CA VAL A 546 -9.36 -15.08 -32.55
C VAL A 546 -9.41 -15.93 -33.84
N ARG A 547 -9.15 -15.31 -34.96
CA ARG A 547 -9.21 -15.98 -36.27
C ARG A 547 -8.08 -17.00 -36.44
N ALA A 548 -8.38 -18.16 -37.03
CA ALA A 548 -7.36 -19.15 -37.33
C ALA A 548 -6.38 -18.66 -38.40
N LEU A 549 -5.11 -18.98 -38.22
CA LEU A 549 -4.11 -18.82 -39.26
C LEU A 549 -4.59 -19.57 -40.53
N ARG A 550 -4.58 -18.89 -41.67
CA ARG A 550 -5.07 -19.42 -42.93
C ARG A 550 -3.87 -19.79 -43.81
N LYS A 551 -3.60 -21.08 -43.91
CA LYS A 551 -2.68 -21.58 -44.93
C LYS A 551 -3.46 -21.73 -46.25
N ASP A 552 -3.00 -21.08 -47.30
CA ASP A 552 -3.62 -21.26 -48.62
C ASP A 552 -3.26 -22.64 -49.19
N VAL A 553 -4.16 -23.61 -48.92
CA VAL A 553 -4.00 -24.99 -49.39
C VAL A 553 -4.35 -25.15 -50.88
N THR A 554 -4.90 -24.06 -51.46
CA THR A 554 -5.32 -24.05 -52.89
C THR A 554 -4.32 -23.35 -53.80
N ALA A 555 -3.27 -22.71 -53.27
CA ALA A 555 -2.27 -21.96 -54.02
C ALA A 555 -1.57 -22.76 -55.12
N LYS A 556 -1.44 -24.09 -54.94
CA LYS A 556 -0.82 -24.98 -55.92
C LYS A 556 -1.83 -25.66 -56.85
N CYS A 557 -3.12 -25.28 -56.82
CA CYS A 557 -4.13 -25.83 -57.71
C CYS A 557 -4.25 -24.94 -58.95
N TYR A 558 -3.46 -25.23 -59.97
CA TYR A 558 -3.57 -24.61 -61.28
C TYR A 558 -4.75 -25.23 -62.07
N GLY A 559 -5.63 -24.39 -62.65
CA GLY A 559 -6.76 -24.81 -63.46
C GLY A 559 -8.09 -24.97 -62.74
N GLY A 560 -9.20 -25.01 -63.44
CA GLY A 560 -10.57 -24.90 -62.95
C GLY A 560 -11.15 -26.10 -62.19
N ASP A 561 -10.34 -26.98 -61.58
CA ASP A 561 -10.84 -28.12 -60.81
C ASP A 561 -11.44 -27.68 -59.46
N ALA A 562 -12.72 -27.29 -59.54
CA ALA A 562 -13.51 -26.87 -58.38
C ALA A 562 -13.70 -27.99 -57.34
N SER A 563 -13.73 -29.27 -57.83
CA SER A 563 -13.96 -30.41 -56.93
C SER A 563 -12.74 -30.70 -56.05
N ARG A 564 -11.53 -30.59 -56.62
CA ARG A 564 -10.26 -30.74 -55.86
C ARG A 564 -10.03 -29.61 -54.86
N LYS A 565 -10.34 -28.36 -55.24
CA LYS A 565 -10.28 -27.21 -54.33
C LYS A 565 -11.22 -27.41 -53.14
N ARG A 566 -12.45 -27.88 -53.40
CA ARG A 566 -13.44 -28.14 -52.36
C ARG A 566 -13.00 -29.26 -51.41
N LYS A 567 -12.48 -30.38 -51.93
CA LYS A 567 -11.93 -31.48 -51.10
C LYS A 567 -10.76 -31.04 -50.23
N LEU A 568 -9.86 -30.17 -50.72
CA LEU A 568 -8.74 -29.62 -49.92
C LEU A 568 -9.23 -28.71 -48.82
N LEU A 569 -10.21 -27.86 -49.11
CA LEU A 569 -10.83 -27.00 -48.10
C LEU A 569 -11.59 -27.80 -47.02
N ASP A 570 -12.32 -28.85 -47.43
CA ASP A 570 -13.03 -29.72 -46.49
C ASP A 570 -12.05 -30.52 -45.60
N LYS A 571 -10.93 -30.99 -46.17
CA LYS A 571 -9.85 -31.64 -45.41
C LYS A 571 -9.19 -30.67 -44.42
N GLN A 572 -8.96 -29.43 -44.83
CA GLN A 572 -8.44 -28.38 -43.94
C GLN A 572 -9.42 -28.08 -42.79
N LYS A 573 -10.73 -27.97 -43.11
CA LYS A 573 -11.79 -27.76 -42.12
C LYS A 573 -11.89 -28.90 -41.12
N ALA A 574 -11.82 -30.14 -41.56
CA ALA A 574 -11.81 -31.33 -40.71
C ALA A 574 -10.56 -31.41 -39.83
N GLY A 575 -9.37 -31.08 -40.39
CA GLY A 575 -8.11 -31.00 -39.64
C GLY A 575 -8.16 -29.94 -38.55
N LYS A 576 -8.65 -28.75 -38.86
CA LYS A 576 -8.84 -27.65 -37.87
C LYS A 576 -9.82 -28.05 -36.76
N LYS A 577 -10.90 -28.79 -37.10
CA LYS A 577 -11.85 -29.27 -36.07
C LYS A 577 -11.21 -30.29 -35.12
N ARG A 578 -10.34 -31.17 -35.61
CA ARG A 578 -9.58 -32.11 -34.77
C ARG A 578 -8.55 -31.38 -33.89
N MET A 579 -7.78 -30.45 -34.47
CA MET A 579 -6.81 -29.66 -33.71
C MET A 579 -7.46 -28.85 -32.58
N ARG A 580 -8.67 -28.35 -32.80
CA ARG A 580 -9.44 -27.64 -31.76
C ARG A 580 -9.81 -28.53 -30.56
N GLN A 581 -10.03 -29.82 -30.77
CA GLN A 581 -10.40 -30.78 -29.72
C GLN A 581 -9.22 -31.15 -28.80
N PHE A 582 -7.98 -31.02 -29.27
CA PHE A 582 -6.78 -31.48 -28.58
C PHE A 582 -5.76 -30.35 -28.34
N GLY A 583 -5.97 -29.16 -28.90
CA GLY A 583 -5.04 -28.05 -28.80
C GLY A 583 -5.27 -27.27 -27.48
N LYS A 584 -4.30 -27.29 -26.58
CA LYS A 584 -4.22 -26.32 -25.48
C LYS A 584 -3.92 -24.96 -26.09
N VAL A 585 -4.58 -23.94 -25.57
CA VAL A 585 -4.32 -22.53 -25.91
C VAL A 585 -3.47 -21.96 -24.80
N GLU A 586 -2.24 -21.61 -25.12
CA GLU A 586 -1.41 -20.83 -24.21
C GLU A 586 -1.90 -19.39 -24.24
N ILE A 587 -2.22 -18.86 -23.07
CA ILE A 587 -2.61 -17.48 -22.87
C ILE A 587 -1.34 -16.71 -22.49
N PRO A 588 -0.88 -15.75 -23.33
CA PRO A 588 0.30 -14.96 -23.00
C PRO A 588 0.12 -14.20 -21.70
N GLN A 589 1.21 -13.99 -20.95
CA GLN A 589 1.20 -13.23 -19.71
C GLN A 589 0.65 -11.81 -19.91
N GLU A 590 1.02 -11.17 -21.04
CA GLU A 590 0.52 -9.85 -21.41
C GLU A 590 -1.01 -9.84 -21.55
N ALA A 591 -1.64 -10.94 -21.93
CA ALA A 591 -3.10 -11.04 -22.02
C ALA A 591 -3.76 -11.05 -20.63
N PHE A 592 -3.12 -11.65 -19.61
CA PHE A 592 -3.59 -11.56 -18.24
C PHE A 592 -3.46 -10.12 -17.71
N ILE A 593 -2.29 -9.51 -17.87
CA ILE A 593 -2.02 -8.14 -17.41
C ILE A 593 -2.96 -7.13 -18.09
N ALA A 594 -3.17 -7.25 -19.40
CA ALA A 594 -4.02 -6.33 -20.15
C ALA A 594 -5.51 -6.57 -19.93
N ALA A 595 -5.93 -7.82 -19.69
CA ALA A 595 -7.30 -8.12 -19.28
C ALA A 595 -7.63 -7.47 -17.92
N LEU A 596 -6.61 -7.26 -17.07
CA LEU A 596 -6.73 -6.62 -15.74
C LEU A 596 -6.74 -5.09 -15.82
N LYS A 597 -5.99 -4.50 -16.77
CA LYS A 597 -5.98 -3.06 -17.05
C LYS A 597 -7.15 -2.67 -17.95
N MET A 598 -8.34 -3.17 -17.67
CA MET A 598 -9.54 -2.78 -18.40
C MET A 598 -9.90 -1.34 -18.06
N ASP A 599 -10.06 -0.51 -19.05
CA ASP A 599 -10.60 0.84 -19.01
C ASP A 599 -9.60 2.01 -19.05
N ALA A 600 -8.43 1.82 -19.63
CA ALA A 600 -7.54 2.94 -19.93
C ALA A 600 -7.90 3.72 -21.22
N ASP A 601 -9.06 3.42 -21.87
CA ASP A 601 -9.56 4.17 -23.06
C ASP A 601 -10.88 4.84 -22.79
#